data_e5cc33dbc7ca8d25c9017455dbad4f41
#
_entry.id   e5cc33dbc7ca8d25c9017455dbad4f41
#
_cell.length_a   1.000
_cell.length_b   1.000
_cell.length_c   1.000
_cell.angle_alpha   90.00
_cell.angle_beta   90.00
_cell.angle_gamma   90.00
#
_symmetry.space_group_name_H-M   'P 1'
#
loop_
_entity.id
_entity.type
_entity.pdbx_description
1 polymer ?
#
loop_
_entity_poly.entity_id
_entity_poly.type
_entity_poly.pdbx_seq_one_letter_code
_entity_poly.pdbx_strand_id
1 'polypeptide(L)'
;MKKLSALLLAMLLMIAMLTACGGGNTSDTTGQDEDTGPSINYEDYVKPVVDRKVSELITIEQLSTLMQVDVQLVIDTDSMASYQSENGYYMVTLSLENKTRDEFDAMVADTTIWTSHAGVGEAAYWGADQTELVAYQGGYAVSVSGYHLYYGCMESIMKELLKNLA
;
A
#
# COMPACT_ATOMS: atom_id res chain seq x y z
N MET A 1 -29.81 -14.76 -28.25
CA MET A 1 -29.11 -13.90 -29.20
C MET A 1 -29.33 -12.39 -28.98
N LYS A 2 -30.45 -11.94 -28.38
CA LYS A 2 -30.73 -10.49 -28.14
C LYS A 2 -29.89 -9.83 -27.00
N LYS A 3 -29.34 -10.61 -26.08
CA LYS A 3 -28.55 -10.07 -24.94
C LYS A 3 -27.08 -9.82 -25.26
N LEU A 4 -26.50 -10.44 -26.28
CA LEU A 4 -25.14 -10.26 -26.71
C LEU A 4 -24.94 -8.92 -27.47
N SER A 5 -25.97 -8.50 -28.22
CA SER A 5 -25.93 -7.25 -29.00
C SER A 5 -25.96 -6.00 -28.12
N ALA A 6 -26.59 -6.04 -26.95
CA ALA A 6 -26.64 -4.91 -26.02
C ALA A 6 -25.29 -4.67 -25.31
N LEU A 7 -24.54 -5.74 -25.02
CA LEU A 7 -23.23 -5.65 -24.39
C LEU A 7 -22.16 -5.07 -25.34
N LEU A 8 -22.24 -5.45 -26.63
CA LEU A 8 -21.33 -4.94 -27.67
C LEU A 8 -21.59 -3.45 -27.97
N LEU A 9 -22.84 -3.00 -27.92
CA LEU A 9 -23.20 -1.60 -28.14
C LEU A 9 -22.72 -0.70 -26.97
N ALA A 10 -22.78 -1.20 -25.73
CA ALA A 10 -22.29 -0.49 -24.56
C ALA A 10 -20.76 -0.32 -24.56
N MET A 11 -20.01 -1.32 -25.05
CA MET A 11 -18.56 -1.24 -25.18
C MET A 11 -18.12 -0.26 -26.28
N LEU A 12 -18.87 -0.14 -27.37
CA LEU A 12 -18.54 0.79 -28.47
C LEU A 12 -18.77 2.25 -28.08
N LEU A 13 -19.74 2.52 -27.18
CA LEU A 13 -20.01 3.88 -26.70
C LEU A 13 -18.96 4.41 -25.71
N MET A 14 -18.26 3.54 -24.99
CA MET A 14 -17.17 3.96 -24.07
C MET A 14 -15.89 4.35 -24.81
N ILE A 15 -15.66 3.84 -26.00
CA ILE A 15 -14.46 4.15 -26.80
C ILE A 15 -14.56 5.53 -27.46
N ALA A 16 -15.78 6.04 -27.70
CA ALA A 16 -16.00 7.32 -28.37
C ALA A 16 -15.77 8.56 -27.49
N MET A 17 -15.63 8.41 -26.17
CA MET A 17 -15.40 9.55 -25.27
C MET A 17 -13.92 9.85 -24.98
N LEU A 18 -12.98 9.06 -25.48
CA LEU A 18 -11.54 9.23 -25.25
C LEU A 18 -10.78 10.01 -26.34
N THR A 19 -11.46 10.49 -27.39
CA THR A 19 -10.81 11.18 -28.53
C THR A 19 -11.07 12.67 -28.63
N ALA A 20 -11.63 13.31 -27.60
CA ALA A 20 -11.90 14.76 -27.63
C ALA A 20 -11.05 15.54 -26.61
N CYS A 21 -9.73 15.45 -26.71
CA CYS A 21 -8.84 16.47 -26.13
C CYS A 21 -7.50 16.43 -26.87
N GLY A 22 -7.45 17.09 -28.00
CA GLY A 22 -6.24 17.23 -28.80
C GLY A 22 -6.28 18.51 -29.59
N GLY A 23 -5.35 19.41 -29.29
CA GLY A 23 -4.81 20.35 -30.27
C GLY A 23 -5.36 21.76 -30.29
N GLY A 24 -4.49 22.72 -29.99
CA GLY A 24 -4.64 24.13 -30.27
C GLY A 24 -3.43 24.94 -29.84
N ASN A 25 -2.35 24.85 -30.63
CA ASN A 25 -1.28 25.84 -30.60
C ASN A 25 -1.80 27.12 -31.24
N THR A 26 -1.70 28.24 -30.54
CA THR A 26 -1.44 29.55 -31.15
C THR A 26 -0.68 30.44 -30.19
N SER A 27 0.48 30.84 -30.62
CA SER A 27 1.34 31.89 -30.08
C SER A 27 0.58 33.25 -30.09
N ASP A 28 0.70 34.04 -29.03
CA ASP A 28 1.34 35.36 -29.03
C ASP A 28 1.20 36.11 -27.70
N THR A 29 2.35 36.60 -27.26
CA THR A 29 2.67 37.94 -26.76
C THR A 29 2.19 38.41 -25.38
N THR A 30 3.21 38.62 -24.51
CA THR A 30 3.40 39.71 -23.52
C THR A 30 2.38 39.87 -22.39
N GLY A 31 2.88 39.56 -21.19
CA GLY A 31 2.32 39.95 -19.90
C GLY A 31 3.15 39.33 -18.79
N GLN A 32 4.20 40.05 -18.34
CA GLN A 32 4.89 39.75 -17.07
C GLN A 32 3.88 40.03 -15.95
N ASP A 33 3.42 38.99 -15.30
CA ASP A 33 3.03 39.05 -13.91
C ASP A 33 3.85 37.98 -13.20
N GLU A 34 4.81 38.43 -12.41
CA GLU A 34 5.57 37.61 -11.45
C GLU A 34 4.59 37.12 -10.35
N ASP A 35 3.96 36.00 -10.61
CA ASP A 35 3.31 35.23 -9.54
C ASP A 35 4.41 34.49 -8.74
N THR A 36 4.95 35.20 -7.72
CA THR A 36 5.81 34.62 -6.71
C THR A 36 4.98 33.75 -5.77
N GLY A 37 4.36 32.71 -6.30
CA GLY A 37 3.92 31.58 -5.50
C GLY A 37 5.13 30.93 -4.83
N PRO A 38 5.00 30.36 -3.62
CA PRO A 38 6.10 29.70 -2.95
C PRO A 38 6.67 28.63 -3.89
N SER A 39 7.93 28.82 -4.31
CA SER A 39 8.63 27.81 -5.11
C SER A 39 8.78 26.57 -4.23
N ILE A 40 7.94 25.57 -4.49
CA ILE A 40 8.09 24.26 -3.87
C ILE A 40 9.39 23.68 -4.43
N ASN A 41 10.41 23.64 -3.60
CA ASN A 41 11.68 23.03 -3.96
C ASN A 41 11.50 21.52 -3.97
N TYR A 42 11.30 20.93 -5.15
CA TYR A 42 11.10 19.48 -5.32
C TYR A 42 12.31 18.64 -4.90
N GLU A 43 13.47 19.27 -4.64
CA GLU A 43 14.67 18.59 -4.19
C GLU A 43 14.61 18.17 -2.70
N ASP A 44 13.71 18.76 -1.90
CA ASP A 44 13.49 18.37 -0.49
C ASP A 44 12.56 17.12 -0.35
N TYR A 45 12.01 16.64 -1.45
CA TYR A 45 11.14 15.44 -1.50
C TYR A 45 11.89 14.19 -1.96
N VAL A 46 13.13 14.03 -1.54
CA VAL A 46 13.80 12.72 -1.66
C VAL A 46 13.17 11.83 -0.58
N LYS A 47 12.09 11.12 -0.93
CA LYS A 47 11.64 10.01 -0.09
C LYS A 47 12.85 9.10 0.11
N PRO A 48 13.24 8.79 1.36
CA PRO A 48 14.27 7.80 1.56
C PRO A 48 13.83 6.53 0.83
N VAL A 49 14.66 6.08 -0.11
CA VAL A 49 14.41 4.82 -0.81
C VAL A 49 14.46 3.74 0.27
N VAL A 50 13.46 2.86 0.31
CA VAL A 50 13.54 1.68 1.16
C VAL A 50 14.72 0.88 0.66
N ASP A 51 15.84 0.90 1.39
CA ASP A 51 17.05 0.20 1.01
C ASP A 51 16.94 -1.32 1.18
N ARG A 52 15.80 -1.81 1.68
CA ARG A 52 15.55 -3.23 1.97
C ARG A 52 14.19 -3.63 1.44
N LYS A 53 14.13 -4.83 0.88
CA LYS A 53 12.85 -5.46 0.56
C LYS A 53 12.15 -5.90 1.85
N VAL A 54 10.83 -5.83 1.86
CA VAL A 54 10.06 -6.32 3.01
C VAL A 54 10.26 -7.82 3.25
N SER A 55 10.54 -8.60 2.20
CA SER A 55 10.89 -10.02 2.30
C SER A 55 12.21 -10.31 3.03
N GLU A 56 13.10 -9.29 3.17
CA GLU A 56 14.35 -9.40 3.92
C GLU A 56 14.17 -9.15 5.42
N LEU A 57 13.02 -8.59 5.83
CA LEU A 57 12.71 -8.31 7.23
C LEU A 57 12.20 -9.53 8.00
N ILE A 58 11.79 -10.59 7.31
CA ILE A 58 11.31 -11.81 7.94
C ILE A 58 11.62 -13.02 7.05
N THR A 59 12.22 -14.07 7.63
CA THR A 59 12.50 -15.29 6.86
C THR A 59 11.25 -16.14 6.68
N ILE A 60 11.24 -17.00 5.66
CA ILE A 60 10.15 -17.97 5.43
C ILE A 60 9.96 -18.89 6.65
N GLU A 61 11.05 -19.33 7.29
CA GLU A 61 10.99 -20.17 8.49
C GLU A 61 10.36 -19.44 9.68
N GLN A 62 10.72 -18.16 9.89
CA GLN A 62 10.10 -17.35 10.95
C GLN A 62 8.61 -17.18 10.68
N LEU A 63 8.24 -16.84 9.44
CA LEU A 63 6.86 -16.63 9.04
C LEU A 63 6.05 -17.93 9.18
N SER A 64 6.57 -19.08 8.69
CA SER A 64 5.95 -20.39 8.84
C SER A 64 5.73 -20.76 10.31
N THR A 65 6.70 -20.43 11.18
CA THR A 65 6.59 -20.65 12.62
C THR A 65 5.48 -19.80 13.24
N LEU A 66 5.40 -18.51 12.90
CA LEU A 66 4.37 -17.59 13.40
C LEU A 66 2.97 -17.97 12.90
N MET A 67 2.87 -18.40 11.66
CA MET A 67 1.61 -18.84 11.05
C MET A 67 1.21 -20.25 11.42
N GLN A 68 2.14 -21.05 11.98
CA GLN A 68 1.97 -22.48 12.30
C GLN A 68 1.61 -23.33 11.06
N VAL A 69 2.06 -22.89 9.90
CA VAL A 69 1.87 -23.58 8.61
C VAL A 69 3.02 -23.23 7.68
N ASP A 70 3.49 -24.21 6.92
CA ASP A 70 4.52 -23.98 5.91
C ASP A 70 4.00 -23.05 4.81
N VAL A 71 4.74 -22.00 4.53
CA VAL A 71 4.44 -21.04 3.48
C VAL A 71 5.58 -20.92 2.49
N GLN A 72 5.26 -20.48 1.30
CA GLN A 72 6.22 -20.15 0.24
C GLN A 72 5.99 -18.72 -0.24
N LEU A 73 7.06 -18.06 -0.64
CA LEU A 73 7.03 -16.73 -1.23
C LEU A 73 6.46 -16.83 -2.65
N VAL A 74 5.40 -16.10 -2.95
CA VAL A 74 4.73 -16.11 -4.26
C VAL A 74 4.83 -14.79 -5.01
N ILE A 75 4.99 -13.67 -4.27
CA ILE A 75 5.24 -12.34 -4.83
C ILE A 75 6.35 -11.71 -4.01
N ASP A 76 7.34 -11.13 -4.70
CA ASP A 76 8.45 -10.38 -4.09
C ASP A 76 8.76 -9.15 -4.94
N THR A 77 8.44 -7.98 -4.41
CA THR A 77 8.76 -6.68 -4.98
C THR A 77 9.54 -5.86 -3.96
N ASP A 78 10.01 -4.68 -4.33
CA ASP A 78 10.75 -3.81 -3.41
C ASP A 78 9.92 -3.39 -2.18
N SER A 79 8.61 -3.22 -2.35
CA SER A 79 7.72 -2.72 -1.28
C SER A 79 6.70 -3.74 -0.77
N MET A 80 6.61 -4.93 -1.37
CA MET A 80 5.58 -5.91 -1.03
C MET A 80 6.09 -7.34 -1.21
N ALA A 81 5.74 -8.21 -0.27
CA ALA A 81 5.95 -9.65 -0.37
C ALA A 81 4.66 -10.39 0.02
N SER A 82 4.28 -11.38 -0.77
CA SER A 82 3.13 -12.25 -0.46
C SER A 82 3.58 -13.69 -0.31
N TYR A 83 3.06 -14.33 0.72
CA TYR A 83 3.35 -15.72 1.06
C TYR A 83 2.06 -16.51 1.11
N GLN A 84 2.11 -17.76 0.70
CA GLN A 84 0.95 -18.63 0.62
C GLN A 84 1.30 -20.04 1.13
N SER A 85 0.38 -20.69 1.84
CA SER A 85 0.51 -22.12 2.15
C SER A 85 0.35 -22.97 0.89
N GLU A 86 0.90 -24.18 0.90
CA GLU A 86 0.87 -25.10 -0.25
C GLU A 86 -0.55 -25.34 -0.80
N ASN A 87 -1.53 -25.44 0.09
CA ASN A 87 -2.94 -25.64 -0.28
C ASN A 87 -3.68 -24.34 -0.65
N GLY A 88 -3.00 -23.18 -0.61
CA GLY A 88 -3.57 -21.88 -0.93
C GLY A 88 -4.58 -21.35 0.10
N TYR A 89 -4.79 -22.03 1.21
CA TYR A 89 -5.80 -21.65 2.19
C TYR A 89 -5.39 -20.45 3.04
N TYR A 90 -4.11 -20.40 3.46
CA TYR A 90 -3.55 -19.29 4.20
C TYR A 90 -2.73 -18.40 3.26
N MET A 91 -2.94 -17.11 3.36
CA MET A 91 -2.15 -16.12 2.63
C MET A 91 -1.84 -14.93 3.55
N VAL A 92 -0.62 -14.43 3.47
CA VAL A 92 -0.21 -13.18 4.12
C VAL A 92 0.52 -12.32 3.11
N THR A 93 0.16 -11.05 3.10
CA THR A 93 0.86 -10.02 2.32
C THR A 93 1.43 -8.99 3.29
N LEU A 94 2.70 -8.71 3.11
CA LEU A 94 3.47 -7.74 3.86
C LEU A 94 3.78 -6.57 2.94
N SER A 95 3.67 -5.34 3.42
CA SER A 95 4.13 -4.18 2.66
C SER A 95 4.96 -3.23 3.54
N LEU A 96 5.83 -2.49 2.88
CA LEU A 96 6.73 -1.50 3.49
C LEU A 96 6.77 -0.26 2.61
N GLU A 97 6.40 0.87 3.16
CA GLU A 97 6.41 2.15 2.47
C GLU A 97 7.09 3.22 3.30
N ASN A 98 7.92 4.06 2.67
CA ASN A 98 8.41 5.27 3.31
C ASN A 98 7.25 6.26 3.45
N LYS A 99 6.95 6.66 4.67
CA LYS A 99 5.96 7.68 4.98
C LYS A 99 6.43 8.56 6.13
N THR A 100 6.14 9.84 6.05
CA THR A 100 6.20 10.70 7.23
C THR A 100 5.09 10.33 8.20
N ARG A 101 5.22 10.77 9.44
CA ARG A 101 4.17 10.56 10.44
C ARG A 101 2.84 11.20 10.00
N ASP A 102 2.88 12.39 9.43
CA ASP A 102 1.68 13.11 8.98
C ASP A 102 0.99 12.37 7.82
N GLU A 103 1.76 11.79 6.87
CA GLU A 103 1.20 10.97 5.79
C GLU A 103 0.55 9.69 6.32
N PHE A 104 1.15 9.07 7.35
CA PHE A 104 0.56 7.90 7.99
C PHE A 104 -0.71 8.26 8.74
N ASP A 105 -0.70 9.32 9.54
CA ASP A 105 -1.88 9.77 10.29
C ASP A 105 -3.02 10.17 9.35
N ALA A 106 -2.73 10.78 8.19
CA ALA A 106 -3.72 11.06 7.17
C ALA A 106 -4.31 9.78 6.54
N MET A 107 -3.49 8.74 6.35
CA MET A 107 -3.93 7.44 5.82
C MET A 107 -4.95 6.77 6.75
N VAL A 108 -4.75 6.85 8.06
CA VAL A 108 -5.59 6.20 9.08
C VAL A 108 -6.61 7.14 9.74
N ALA A 109 -6.83 8.33 9.18
CA ALA A 109 -7.71 9.35 9.77
C ALA A 109 -9.19 8.95 9.81
N ASP A 110 -9.65 8.08 8.91
CA ASP A 110 -11.04 7.61 8.90
C ASP A 110 -11.30 6.56 9.98
N THR A 111 -11.86 7.01 11.10
CA THR A 111 -12.18 6.17 12.26
C THR A 111 -13.30 5.15 12.00
N THR A 112 -13.99 5.22 10.87
CA THR A 112 -14.96 4.18 10.45
C THR A 112 -14.26 2.99 9.82
N ILE A 113 -13.04 3.18 9.30
CA ILE A 113 -12.21 2.17 8.68
C ILE A 113 -11.13 1.68 9.62
N TRP A 114 -10.52 2.59 10.41
CA TRP A 114 -9.34 2.30 11.21
C TRP A 114 -9.62 2.40 12.71
N THR A 115 -9.23 1.36 13.45
CA THR A 115 -9.30 1.32 14.91
C THR A 115 -7.90 1.27 15.50
N SER A 116 -7.58 2.24 16.36
CA SER A 116 -6.26 2.32 17.01
C SER A 116 -5.94 1.05 17.83
N HIS A 117 -4.70 0.60 17.72
CA HIS A 117 -4.16 -0.56 18.42
C HIS A 117 -2.88 -0.20 19.16
N ALA A 118 -2.83 -0.41 20.47
CA ALA A 118 -1.70 -0.04 21.31
C ALA A 118 -0.65 -1.18 21.39
N GLY A 119 0.61 -0.79 21.60
CA GLY A 119 1.70 -1.75 21.89
C GLY A 119 2.37 -2.35 20.65
N VAL A 120 2.15 -1.76 19.48
CA VAL A 120 2.78 -2.14 18.23
C VAL A 120 3.33 -0.88 17.56
N GLY A 121 4.66 -0.80 17.37
CA GLY A 121 5.32 0.36 16.80
C GLY A 121 5.05 1.67 17.56
N GLU A 122 5.27 2.79 16.91
CA GLU A 122 4.95 4.14 17.42
C GLU A 122 3.44 4.44 17.30
N ALA A 123 2.77 3.84 16.32
CA ALA A 123 1.34 3.85 16.14
C ALA A 123 0.91 2.63 15.33
N ALA A 124 -0.26 2.08 15.63
CA ALA A 124 -0.84 1.00 14.84
C ALA A 124 -2.36 1.06 14.81
N TYR A 125 -2.94 0.51 13.75
CA TYR A 125 -4.38 0.49 13.53
C TYR A 125 -4.81 -0.80 12.86
N TRP A 126 -5.95 -1.34 13.31
CA TRP A 126 -6.66 -2.42 12.63
C TRP A 126 -7.65 -1.84 11.61
N GLY A 127 -7.68 -2.42 10.41
CA GLY A 127 -8.77 -2.22 9.48
C GLY A 127 -10.12 -2.71 10.04
N ALA A 128 -11.24 -2.15 9.59
CA ALA A 128 -12.57 -2.41 10.13
C ALA A 128 -12.99 -3.90 10.08
N ASP A 129 -12.55 -4.62 9.05
CA ASP A 129 -12.78 -6.06 8.89
C ASP A 129 -11.70 -6.92 9.60
N GLN A 130 -10.71 -6.27 10.21
CA GLN A 130 -9.59 -6.87 10.94
C GLN A 130 -8.76 -7.87 10.10
N THR A 131 -8.77 -7.72 8.79
CA THR A 131 -7.93 -8.48 7.86
C THR A 131 -6.61 -7.79 7.55
N GLU A 132 -6.43 -6.56 8.06
CA GLU A 132 -5.22 -5.76 7.89
C GLU A 132 -4.83 -5.07 9.20
N LEU A 133 -3.54 -5.13 9.52
CA LEU A 133 -2.89 -4.37 10.58
C LEU A 133 -1.85 -3.46 9.94
N VAL A 134 -1.94 -2.16 10.19
CA VAL A 134 -0.94 -1.19 9.76
C VAL A 134 -0.22 -0.61 10.96
N ALA A 135 1.08 -0.35 10.85
CA ALA A 135 1.89 0.27 11.89
C ALA A 135 2.87 1.28 11.31
N TYR A 136 3.20 2.27 12.12
CA TYR A 136 4.23 3.26 11.82
C TYR A 136 5.41 3.10 12.75
N GLN A 137 6.62 3.13 12.20
CA GLN A 137 7.86 3.15 12.96
C GLN A 137 9.01 3.73 12.15
N GLY A 138 9.72 4.69 12.70
CA GLY A 138 11.00 5.19 12.17
C GLY A 138 10.94 5.72 10.74
N GLY A 139 9.84 6.33 10.30
CA GLY A 139 9.67 6.82 8.93
C GLY A 139 9.10 5.80 7.95
N TYR A 140 8.62 4.67 8.45
CA TYR A 140 8.03 3.60 7.64
C TYR A 140 6.61 3.31 8.06
N ALA A 141 5.71 3.14 7.08
CA ALA A 141 4.44 2.46 7.25
C ALA A 141 4.60 1.00 6.83
N VAL A 142 4.25 0.10 7.73
CA VAL A 142 4.28 -1.35 7.52
C VAL A 142 2.85 -1.86 7.54
N SER A 143 2.47 -2.71 6.60
CA SER A 143 1.19 -3.42 6.69
C SER A 143 1.38 -4.94 6.68
N VAL A 144 0.51 -5.60 7.42
CA VAL A 144 0.33 -7.05 7.41
C VAL A 144 -1.14 -7.29 7.11
N SER A 145 -1.44 -7.83 5.95
CA SER A 145 -2.79 -8.28 5.60
C SER A 145 -2.81 -9.79 5.43
N GLY A 146 -3.88 -10.42 5.89
CA GLY A 146 -3.94 -11.87 5.91
C GLY A 146 -5.32 -12.43 5.61
N TYR A 147 -5.33 -13.56 4.90
CA TYR A 147 -6.53 -14.32 4.66
C TYR A 147 -6.51 -15.60 5.50
N HIS A 148 -7.58 -15.83 6.25
CA HIS A 148 -7.71 -16.91 7.23
C HIS A 148 -6.70 -16.87 8.40
N LEU A 149 -6.06 -15.72 8.63
CA LEU A 149 -5.19 -15.53 9.79
C LEU A 149 -5.97 -14.96 10.99
N TYR A 150 -5.60 -15.38 12.18
CA TYR A 150 -6.13 -14.79 13.40
C TYR A 150 -5.27 -13.58 13.85
N TYR A 151 -5.88 -12.66 14.59
CA TYR A 151 -5.28 -11.38 14.98
C TYR A 151 -3.93 -11.48 15.66
N GLY A 152 -3.79 -12.43 16.60
CA GLY A 152 -2.53 -12.64 17.32
C GLY A 152 -1.37 -13.08 16.43
N CYS A 153 -1.66 -13.79 15.33
CA CYS A 153 -0.67 -14.14 14.32
C CYS A 153 -0.20 -12.89 13.57
N MET A 154 -1.12 -12.07 13.07
CA MET A 154 -0.79 -10.84 12.33
C MET A 154 -0.03 -9.85 13.21
N GLU A 155 -0.43 -9.71 14.49
CA GLU A 155 0.30 -8.88 15.45
C GLU A 155 1.71 -9.40 15.72
N SER A 156 1.90 -10.72 15.81
CA SER A 156 3.21 -11.34 16.02
C SER A 156 4.13 -11.14 14.80
N ILE A 157 3.58 -11.27 13.59
CA ILE A 157 4.30 -10.97 12.34
C ILE A 157 4.70 -9.50 12.30
N MET A 158 3.76 -8.58 12.60
CA MET A 158 4.05 -7.14 12.63
C MET A 158 5.17 -6.82 13.61
N LYS A 159 5.14 -7.35 14.83
CA LYS A 159 6.19 -7.12 15.83
C LYS A 159 7.57 -7.61 15.36
N GLU A 160 7.63 -8.75 14.68
CA GLU A 160 8.90 -9.26 14.14
C GLU A 160 9.42 -8.37 13.00
N LEU A 161 8.54 -7.90 12.11
CA LEU A 161 8.92 -6.95 11.05
C LEU A 161 9.48 -5.66 11.64
N LEU A 162 8.78 -5.05 12.61
CA LEU A 162 9.20 -3.78 13.23
C LEU A 162 10.52 -3.92 14.00
N LYS A 163 10.76 -5.06 14.65
CA LYS A 163 12.02 -5.36 15.33
C LYS A 163 13.22 -5.38 14.36
N ASN A 164 13.01 -5.92 13.16
CA ASN A 164 14.06 -6.04 12.14
C ASN A 164 14.18 -4.78 11.26
N LEU A 165 13.24 -3.86 11.38
CA LEU A 165 13.27 -2.55 10.73
C LEU A 165 14.07 -1.52 11.54
N ALA A 166 14.12 -1.65 12.87
CA ALA A 166 14.86 -0.79 13.78
C ALA A 166 16.36 -1.09 13.74
#